data_68c14717908095aa330973edab8120f7
#
_entry.id   68c14717908095aa330973edab8120f7
#
_cell.length_a   1.000
_cell.length_b   1.000
_cell.length_c   1.000
_cell.angle_alpha   90.00
_cell.angle_beta   90.00
_cell.angle_gamma   90.00
#
_symmetry.space_group_name_H-M   'P 1'
#
loop_
_entity.id
_entity.type
_entity.pdbx_description
1 polymer ?
#
loop_
_entity_poly.entity_id
_entity_poly.type
_entity_poly.pdbx_seq_one_letter_code
_entity_poly.pdbx_strand_id
1 'polypeptide(L)'
;RRMYQALGTENIEALFQPDPPPPMPMDPASENSAMLMGMPATAFPEQDHGTHIEIHLAFLENKYVQANPMAVNAIVSHVLQHVSLMAQGQAEQELQIQMQQNPELAMQLQQQEMMNQQAMAQGQPPMPNAMLENIKAGIELQLMQELMPRLDEILKVDSDPITALKAQELQIRAQENQDDKEIAEKRIEIDEEKIKSQEDIAAMKIQADRERNSGG
;
A
#
# COMPACT_ATOMS: atom_id res chain seq x y z
N ARG A 1 17.87 18.83 -23.93
CA ARG A 1 17.79 19.19 -25.38
C ARG A 1 18.44 20.55 -25.65
N ARG A 2 18.06 21.65 -24.98
CA ARG A 2 18.62 22.99 -25.22
C ARG A 2 20.14 23.09 -25.06
N MET A 3 20.72 22.34 -24.11
CA MET A 3 22.17 22.35 -23.85
C MET A 3 22.96 21.68 -24.99
N TYR A 4 22.47 20.60 -25.55
CA TYR A 4 23.11 19.90 -26.69
C TYR A 4 22.99 20.70 -28.00
N GLN A 5 21.89 21.43 -28.21
CA GLN A 5 21.73 22.36 -29.32
C GLN A 5 22.78 23.49 -29.28
N ALA A 6 23.06 24.00 -28.06
CA ALA A 6 24.09 25.03 -27.86
C ALA A 6 25.52 24.52 -28.14
N LEU A 7 25.74 23.22 -28.07
CA LEU A 7 27.02 22.55 -28.36
C LEU A 7 27.19 22.17 -29.83
N GLY A 8 26.23 22.54 -30.73
CA GLY A 8 26.30 22.28 -32.16
C GLY A 8 26.17 20.79 -32.52
N THR A 9 25.57 19.99 -31.67
CA THR A 9 25.35 18.56 -31.94
C THR A 9 24.28 18.38 -33.01
N GLU A 10 24.69 17.99 -34.18
CA GLU A 10 23.77 17.58 -35.25
C GLU A 10 23.12 16.26 -34.87
N ASN A 11 21.87 16.07 -35.02
CA ASN A 11 21.14 14.84 -34.74
C ASN A 11 21.02 14.46 -33.25
N ILE A 12 20.51 15.38 -32.43
CA ILE A 12 20.27 15.21 -30.99
C ILE A 12 19.33 14.02 -30.72
N GLU A 13 18.37 13.76 -31.60
CA GLU A 13 17.42 12.65 -31.50
C GLU A 13 18.11 11.27 -31.50
N ALA A 14 19.22 11.12 -32.19
CA ALA A 14 19.99 9.88 -32.22
C ALA A 14 20.77 9.62 -30.89
N LEU A 15 20.93 10.63 -30.05
CA LEU A 15 21.57 10.50 -28.74
C LEU A 15 20.60 10.02 -27.64
N PHE A 16 19.32 10.13 -27.90
CA PHE A 16 18.29 9.64 -26.98
C PHE A 16 17.76 8.31 -27.52
N GLN A 17 18.01 7.24 -26.79
CA GLN A 17 17.30 6.00 -27.07
C GLN A 17 15.80 6.29 -26.91
N PRO A 18 14.94 5.76 -27.80
CA PRO A 18 13.49 5.83 -27.58
C PRO A 18 13.18 5.25 -26.20
N ASP A 19 12.27 5.89 -25.49
CA ASP A 19 11.81 5.35 -24.23
C ASP A 19 11.38 3.88 -24.42
N PRO A 20 11.77 2.99 -23.52
CA PRO A 20 11.33 1.60 -23.62
C PRO A 20 9.80 1.57 -23.67
N PRO A 21 9.21 0.65 -24.44
CA PRO A 21 7.76 0.52 -24.47
C PRO A 21 7.25 0.29 -23.03
N PRO A 22 6.06 0.79 -22.69
CA PRO A 22 5.48 0.56 -21.38
C PRO A 22 5.39 -0.95 -21.12
N PRO A 23 5.60 -1.39 -19.88
CA PRO A 23 5.46 -2.79 -19.53
C PRO A 23 4.03 -3.26 -19.82
N MET A 24 3.90 -4.47 -20.34
CA MET A 24 2.63 -5.10 -20.69
C MET A 24 2.43 -6.37 -19.85
N PRO A 25 1.20 -6.72 -19.50
CA PRO A 25 0.90 -7.98 -18.83
C PRO A 25 1.42 -9.17 -19.66
N MET A 26 2.08 -10.09 -19.00
CA MET A 26 2.57 -11.33 -19.59
C MET A 26 1.93 -12.53 -18.87
N ASP A 27 1.98 -13.69 -19.50
CA ASP A 27 1.66 -14.93 -18.82
C ASP A 27 2.80 -15.33 -17.85
N PRO A 28 2.52 -16.08 -16.77
CA PRO A 28 3.52 -16.36 -15.74
C PRO A 28 4.72 -17.17 -16.23
N ALA A 29 4.59 -17.96 -17.29
CA ALA A 29 5.72 -18.70 -17.84
C ALA A 29 6.68 -17.78 -18.61
N SER A 30 6.14 -16.82 -19.34
CA SER A 30 6.91 -15.75 -20.03
C SER A 30 7.60 -14.84 -19.00
N GLU A 31 6.94 -14.48 -17.90
CA GLU A 31 7.53 -13.72 -16.80
C GLU A 31 8.68 -14.47 -16.13
N ASN A 32 8.52 -15.77 -15.86
CA ASN A 32 9.57 -16.63 -15.34
C ASN A 32 10.80 -16.64 -16.26
N SER A 33 10.58 -16.76 -17.56
CA SER A 33 11.66 -16.77 -18.55
C SER A 33 12.37 -15.42 -18.60
N ALA A 34 11.64 -14.32 -18.55
CA ALA A 34 12.20 -12.97 -18.51
C ALA A 34 13.07 -12.76 -17.24
N MET A 35 12.55 -13.12 -16.08
CA MET A 35 13.28 -12.99 -14.80
C MET A 35 14.53 -13.87 -14.75
N LEU A 36 14.49 -15.07 -15.34
CA LEU A 36 15.67 -15.94 -15.45
C LEU A 36 16.75 -15.30 -16.32
N MET A 37 16.38 -14.53 -17.34
CA MET A 37 17.28 -13.76 -18.19
C MET A 37 17.70 -12.41 -17.60
N GLY A 38 17.30 -12.11 -16.37
CA GLY A 38 17.60 -10.84 -15.69
C GLY A 38 16.76 -9.65 -16.16
N MET A 39 15.66 -9.90 -16.89
CA MET A 39 14.69 -8.87 -17.25
C MET A 39 13.65 -8.72 -16.14
N PRO A 40 13.26 -7.50 -15.76
CA PRO A 40 12.23 -7.31 -14.74
C PRO A 40 10.86 -7.70 -15.29
N ALA A 41 10.05 -8.35 -14.44
CA ALA A 41 8.62 -8.53 -14.64
C ALA A 41 7.86 -7.61 -13.69
N THR A 42 6.68 -7.17 -14.09
CA THR A 42 5.80 -6.30 -13.31
C THR A 42 4.42 -6.95 -13.24
N ALA A 43 3.88 -7.08 -12.04
CA ALA A 43 2.52 -7.58 -11.85
C ALA A 43 1.50 -6.46 -12.17
N PHE A 44 0.36 -6.83 -12.76
CA PHE A 44 -0.71 -5.93 -13.14
C PHE A 44 -2.02 -6.32 -12.44
N PRO A 45 -2.87 -5.34 -12.09
CA PRO A 45 -4.09 -5.60 -11.32
C PRO A 45 -5.07 -6.59 -11.97
N GLU A 46 -5.05 -6.69 -13.30
CA GLU A 46 -5.98 -7.53 -14.07
C GLU A 46 -5.54 -9.00 -14.18
N GLN A 47 -4.35 -9.34 -13.69
CA GLN A 47 -3.83 -10.71 -13.75
C GLN A 47 -4.48 -11.60 -12.68
N ASP A 48 -4.55 -12.90 -12.96
CA ASP A 48 -4.91 -13.91 -11.96
C ASP A 48 -3.72 -14.14 -11.01
N HIS A 49 -3.69 -13.35 -9.93
CA HIS A 49 -2.58 -13.36 -8.99
C HIS A 49 -2.37 -14.71 -8.32
N GLY A 50 -3.46 -15.43 -8.01
CA GLY A 50 -3.37 -16.76 -7.40
C GLY A 50 -2.65 -17.75 -8.32
N THR A 51 -3.06 -17.82 -9.57
CA THR A 51 -2.43 -18.67 -10.59
C THR A 51 -0.98 -18.27 -10.85
N HIS A 52 -0.67 -16.97 -10.92
CA HIS A 52 0.71 -16.49 -11.09
C HIS A 52 1.60 -16.92 -9.94
N ILE A 53 1.16 -16.73 -8.68
CA ILE A 53 1.90 -17.15 -7.49
C ILE A 53 2.23 -18.64 -7.55
N GLU A 54 1.24 -19.50 -7.83
CA GLU A 54 1.46 -20.94 -7.88
C GLU A 54 2.48 -21.35 -8.95
N ILE A 55 2.41 -20.75 -10.15
CA ILE A 55 3.33 -21.06 -11.24
C ILE A 55 4.75 -20.54 -10.93
N HIS A 56 4.89 -19.37 -10.31
CA HIS A 56 6.18 -18.83 -9.89
C HIS A 56 6.81 -19.68 -8.79
N LEU A 57 6.03 -20.14 -7.80
CA LEU A 57 6.50 -21.03 -6.75
C LEU A 57 6.97 -22.38 -7.33
N ALA A 58 6.17 -22.99 -8.21
CA ALA A 58 6.55 -24.21 -8.90
C ALA A 58 7.84 -24.05 -9.73
N PHE A 59 8.05 -22.86 -10.33
CA PHE A 59 9.28 -22.58 -11.06
C PHE A 59 10.50 -22.45 -10.13
N LEU A 60 10.32 -21.91 -8.92
CA LEU A 60 11.36 -21.83 -7.89
C LEU A 60 11.80 -23.20 -7.36
N GLU A 61 10.98 -24.26 -7.50
CA GLU A 61 11.38 -25.63 -7.14
C GLU A 61 12.51 -26.19 -8.04
N ASN A 62 12.71 -25.58 -9.21
CA ASN A 62 13.73 -26.00 -10.16
C ASN A 62 15.12 -25.65 -9.64
N LYS A 63 15.97 -26.68 -9.46
CA LYS A 63 17.34 -26.53 -8.95
C LYS A 63 18.24 -25.63 -9.81
N TYR A 64 18.00 -25.53 -11.12
CA TYR A 64 18.72 -24.61 -11.99
C TYR A 64 18.35 -23.16 -11.70
N VAL A 65 17.07 -22.89 -11.36
CA VAL A 65 16.62 -21.55 -10.94
C VAL A 65 17.20 -21.21 -9.58
N GLN A 66 17.17 -22.17 -8.62
CA GLN A 66 17.75 -22.00 -7.29
C GLN A 66 19.26 -21.73 -7.32
N ALA A 67 19.97 -22.26 -8.32
CA ALA A 67 21.40 -21.99 -8.52
C ALA A 67 21.68 -20.55 -9.02
N ASN A 68 20.66 -19.79 -9.40
CA ASN A 68 20.78 -18.39 -9.84
C ASN A 68 20.13 -17.43 -8.82
N PRO A 69 20.89 -16.90 -7.84
CA PRO A 69 20.34 -16.03 -6.80
C PRO A 69 19.64 -14.77 -7.33
N MET A 70 20.10 -14.24 -8.48
CA MET A 70 19.46 -13.06 -9.09
C MET A 70 18.05 -13.40 -9.59
N ALA A 71 17.88 -14.56 -10.26
CA ALA A 71 16.58 -15.02 -10.71
C ALA A 71 15.66 -15.33 -9.52
N VAL A 72 16.16 -16.02 -8.49
CA VAL A 72 15.41 -16.29 -7.26
C VAL A 72 14.89 -15.00 -6.63
N ASN A 73 15.75 -14.01 -6.43
CA ASN A 73 15.37 -12.72 -5.85
C ASN A 73 14.34 -11.98 -6.72
N ALA A 74 14.50 -12.01 -8.06
CA ALA A 74 13.57 -11.38 -8.98
C ALA A 74 12.18 -12.04 -8.89
N ILE A 75 12.12 -13.38 -8.92
CA ILE A 75 10.87 -14.14 -8.85
C ILE A 75 10.19 -13.94 -7.50
N VAL A 76 10.92 -14.04 -6.39
CA VAL A 76 10.35 -13.80 -5.05
C VAL A 76 9.80 -12.38 -4.94
N SER A 77 10.55 -11.39 -5.41
CA SER A 77 10.09 -9.99 -5.41
C SER A 77 8.82 -9.80 -6.27
N HIS A 78 8.72 -10.51 -7.39
CA HIS A 78 7.55 -10.48 -8.27
C HIS A 78 6.33 -11.19 -7.64
N VAL A 79 6.55 -12.34 -7.00
CA VAL A 79 5.51 -13.02 -6.21
C VAL A 79 4.93 -12.09 -5.12
N LEU A 80 5.78 -11.31 -4.44
CA LEU A 80 5.32 -10.34 -3.44
C LEU A 80 4.48 -9.20 -4.06
N GLN A 81 4.75 -8.79 -5.30
CA GLN A 81 3.88 -7.85 -6.00
C GLN A 81 2.48 -8.45 -6.25
N HIS A 82 2.41 -9.72 -6.67
CA HIS A 82 1.13 -10.42 -6.82
C HIS A 82 0.38 -10.55 -5.49
N VAL A 83 1.06 -10.86 -4.40
CA VAL A 83 0.45 -10.91 -3.05
C VAL A 83 -0.15 -9.55 -2.69
N SER A 84 0.59 -8.47 -2.91
CA SER A 84 0.10 -7.11 -2.59
C SER A 84 -1.11 -6.71 -3.44
N LEU A 85 -1.12 -7.03 -4.74
CA LEU A 85 -2.26 -6.77 -5.62
C LEU A 85 -3.48 -7.65 -5.29
N MET A 86 -3.25 -8.93 -4.92
CA MET A 86 -4.30 -9.82 -4.45
C MET A 86 -4.93 -9.30 -3.15
N ALA A 87 -4.10 -8.86 -2.20
CA ALA A 87 -4.58 -8.25 -0.96
C ALA A 87 -5.40 -7.00 -1.22
N GLN A 88 -4.97 -6.16 -2.16
CA GLN A 88 -5.72 -4.97 -2.56
C GLN A 88 -7.10 -5.33 -3.12
N GLY A 89 -7.18 -6.27 -4.06
CA GLY A 89 -8.46 -6.69 -4.64
C GLY A 89 -9.41 -7.30 -3.59
N GLN A 90 -8.88 -8.10 -2.65
CA GLN A 90 -9.68 -8.64 -1.55
C GLN A 90 -10.13 -7.55 -0.58
N ALA A 91 -9.28 -6.57 -0.28
CA ALA A 91 -9.63 -5.44 0.59
C ALA A 91 -10.72 -4.55 -0.02
N GLU A 92 -10.67 -4.32 -1.33
CA GLU A 92 -11.72 -3.58 -2.05
C GLU A 92 -13.07 -4.32 -2.00
N GLN A 93 -13.06 -5.65 -2.15
CA GLN A 93 -14.27 -6.47 -2.01
C GLN A 93 -14.82 -6.44 -0.58
N GLU A 94 -13.96 -6.60 0.42
CA GLU A 94 -14.34 -6.53 1.83
C GLU A 94 -14.95 -5.17 2.17
N LEU A 95 -14.32 -4.08 1.73
CA LEU A 95 -14.82 -2.73 1.93
C LEU A 95 -16.19 -2.54 1.26
N GLN A 96 -16.38 -3.07 0.05
CA GLN A 96 -17.65 -3.01 -0.66
C GLN A 96 -18.76 -3.75 0.10
N ILE A 97 -18.47 -4.91 0.69
CA ILE A 97 -19.40 -5.66 1.53
C ILE A 97 -19.78 -4.84 2.78
N GLN A 98 -18.79 -4.23 3.44
CA GLN A 98 -19.01 -3.39 4.61
C GLN A 98 -19.86 -2.15 4.28
N MET A 99 -19.64 -1.52 3.13
CA MET A 99 -20.46 -0.40 2.65
C MET A 99 -21.92 -0.81 2.41
N GLN A 100 -22.17 -2.03 1.90
CA GLN A 100 -23.53 -2.54 1.72
C GLN A 100 -24.26 -2.81 3.04
N GLN A 101 -23.52 -3.22 4.07
CA GLN A 101 -24.05 -3.51 5.40
C GLN A 101 -24.21 -2.25 6.26
N ASN A 102 -23.43 -1.21 5.98
CA ASN A 102 -23.42 0.05 6.73
C ASN A 102 -23.58 1.27 5.80
N PRO A 103 -24.82 1.77 5.62
CA PRO A 103 -25.08 2.93 4.77
C PRO A 103 -24.41 4.23 5.23
N GLU A 104 -24.14 4.36 6.53
CA GLU A 104 -23.44 5.53 7.08
C GLU A 104 -21.99 5.55 6.64
N LEU A 105 -21.32 4.39 6.69
CA LEU A 105 -19.97 4.22 6.16
C LEU A 105 -19.91 4.53 4.66
N ALA A 106 -20.90 4.06 3.89
CA ALA A 106 -20.97 4.34 2.46
C ALA A 106 -21.06 5.85 2.18
N MET A 107 -21.87 6.60 2.96
CA MET A 107 -21.96 8.06 2.84
C MET A 107 -20.65 8.76 3.20
N GLN A 108 -19.95 8.33 4.25
CA GLN A 108 -18.67 8.90 4.65
C GLN A 108 -17.62 8.72 3.56
N LEU A 109 -17.51 7.52 2.99
CA LEU A 109 -16.56 7.23 1.92
C LEU A 109 -16.89 8.01 0.65
N GLN A 110 -18.15 8.14 0.29
CA GLN A 110 -18.57 8.95 -0.85
C GLN A 110 -18.22 10.44 -0.64
N GLN A 111 -18.39 10.95 0.57
CA GLN A 111 -17.99 12.31 0.90
C GLN A 111 -16.47 12.51 0.80
N GLN A 112 -15.69 11.54 1.27
CA GLN A 112 -14.23 11.56 1.15
C GLN A 112 -13.80 11.53 -0.32
N GLU A 113 -14.45 10.73 -1.16
CA GLU A 113 -14.16 10.66 -2.59
C GLU A 113 -14.46 11.98 -3.31
N MET A 114 -15.57 12.64 -2.99
CA MET A 114 -15.87 13.98 -3.51
C MET A 114 -14.81 15.02 -3.09
N MET A 115 -14.35 14.96 -1.84
CA MET A 115 -13.25 15.83 -1.37
C MET A 115 -11.94 15.54 -2.10
N ASN A 116 -11.63 14.28 -2.35
CA ASN A 116 -10.44 13.88 -3.11
C ASN A 116 -10.49 14.37 -4.56
N GLN A 117 -11.64 14.25 -5.23
CA GLN A 117 -11.83 14.78 -6.58
C GLN A 117 -11.62 16.30 -6.62
N GLN A 118 -12.11 17.02 -5.60
CA GLN A 118 -11.94 18.45 -5.50
C GLN A 118 -10.49 18.85 -5.22
N ALA A 119 -9.78 18.10 -4.37
CA ALA A 119 -8.37 18.29 -4.09
C ALA A 119 -7.51 18.05 -5.34
N MET A 120 -7.79 16.97 -6.09
CA MET A 120 -7.10 16.68 -7.35
C MET A 120 -7.32 17.78 -8.39
N ALA A 121 -8.53 18.35 -8.50
CA ALA A 121 -8.82 19.48 -9.38
C ALA A 121 -8.01 20.73 -9.02
N GLN A 122 -7.56 20.87 -7.76
CA GLN A 122 -6.72 21.93 -7.24
C GLN A 122 -5.21 21.59 -7.28
N GLY A 123 -4.84 20.43 -7.85
CA GLY A 123 -3.45 19.96 -7.89
C GLY A 123 -2.91 19.43 -6.55
N GLN A 124 -3.79 19.15 -5.60
CA GLN A 124 -3.43 18.55 -4.32
C GLN A 124 -3.51 17.01 -4.43
N PRO A 125 -2.64 16.26 -3.73
CA PRO A 125 -2.72 14.81 -3.70
C PRO A 125 -4.02 14.37 -2.99
N PRO A 126 -4.67 13.28 -3.45
CA PRO A 126 -5.83 12.72 -2.79
C PRO A 126 -5.44 12.18 -1.40
N MET A 127 -6.35 12.27 -0.45
CA MET A 127 -6.19 11.63 0.85
C MET A 127 -6.39 10.11 0.71
N PRO A 128 -5.48 9.28 1.22
CA PRO A 128 -5.64 7.83 1.18
C PRO A 128 -6.84 7.39 2.01
N ASN A 129 -7.48 6.31 1.58
CA ASN A 129 -8.53 5.68 2.35
C ASN A 129 -7.89 4.80 3.44
N ALA A 130 -7.74 5.34 4.64
CA ALA A 130 -7.11 4.65 5.76
C ALA A 130 -7.78 3.31 6.11
N MET A 131 -9.10 3.20 5.92
CA MET A 131 -9.82 1.94 6.16
C MET A 131 -9.43 0.87 5.14
N LEU A 132 -9.38 1.22 3.86
CA LEU A 132 -8.93 0.31 2.79
C LEU A 132 -7.49 -0.15 3.04
N GLU A 133 -6.60 0.77 3.36
CA GLU A 133 -5.19 0.46 3.65
C GLU A 133 -5.04 -0.48 4.85
N ASN A 134 -5.84 -0.30 5.89
CA ASN A 134 -5.82 -1.17 7.06
C ASN A 134 -6.34 -2.59 6.75
N ILE A 135 -7.43 -2.71 5.98
CA ILE A 135 -7.96 -4.01 5.54
C ILE A 135 -6.92 -4.70 4.67
N LYS A 136 -6.35 -3.98 3.70
CA LYS A 136 -5.29 -4.48 2.82
C LYS A 136 -4.08 -5.00 3.60
N ALA A 137 -3.57 -4.23 4.57
CA ALA A 137 -2.43 -4.62 5.38
C ALA A 137 -2.70 -5.90 6.19
N GLY A 138 -3.91 -6.05 6.73
CA GLY A 138 -4.33 -7.26 7.44
C GLY A 138 -4.36 -8.49 6.53
N ILE A 139 -4.92 -8.37 5.34
CA ILE A 139 -4.99 -9.43 4.34
C ILE A 139 -3.59 -9.78 3.83
N GLU A 140 -2.77 -8.78 3.51
CA GLU A 140 -1.39 -8.97 3.05
C GLU A 140 -0.55 -9.72 4.07
N LEU A 141 -0.69 -9.39 5.36
CA LEU A 141 -0.03 -10.11 6.45
C LEU A 141 -0.48 -11.58 6.51
N GLN A 142 -1.77 -11.86 6.38
CA GLN A 142 -2.29 -13.23 6.36
C GLN A 142 -1.74 -14.02 5.17
N LEU A 143 -1.79 -13.46 3.97
CA LEU A 143 -1.25 -14.09 2.76
C LEU A 143 0.26 -14.36 2.89
N MET A 144 1.00 -13.43 3.48
CA MET A 144 2.43 -13.61 3.75
C MET A 144 2.70 -14.72 4.76
N GLN A 145 1.88 -14.85 5.82
CA GLN A 145 2.01 -15.95 6.79
C GLN A 145 1.78 -17.32 6.15
N GLU A 146 0.95 -17.40 5.12
CA GLU A 146 0.71 -18.64 4.36
C GLU A 146 1.83 -18.90 3.34
N LEU A 147 2.37 -17.86 2.72
CA LEU A 147 3.39 -17.94 1.68
C LEU A 147 4.79 -18.25 2.22
N MET A 148 5.19 -17.60 3.33
CA MET A 148 6.56 -17.69 3.84
C MET A 148 7.03 -19.13 4.14
N PRO A 149 6.24 -19.98 4.82
CA PRO A 149 6.64 -21.37 5.07
C PRO A 149 6.86 -22.17 3.77
N ARG A 150 6.06 -21.89 2.74
CA ARG A 150 6.20 -22.54 1.42
C ARG A 150 7.49 -22.11 0.72
N LEU A 151 7.82 -20.82 0.78
CA LEU A 151 9.07 -20.29 0.24
C LEU A 151 10.28 -20.87 0.97
N ASP A 152 10.24 -20.96 2.30
CA ASP A 152 11.31 -21.56 3.10
C ASP A 152 11.51 -23.05 2.74
N GLU A 153 10.44 -23.79 2.52
CA GLU A 153 10.51 -25.19 2.10
C GLU A 153 11.12 -25.34 0.70
N ILE A 154 10.65 -24.55 -0.27
CA ILE A 154 11.11 -24.57 -1.67
C ILE A 154 12.59 -24.22 -1.77
N LEU A 155 13.00 -23.15 -1.12
CA LEU A 155 14.33 -22.61 -1.24
C LEU A 155 15.33 -23.31 -0.31
N LYS A 156 14.87 -24.09 0.66
CA LYS A 156 15.70 -24.69 1.75
C LYS A 156 16.66 -23.67 2.36
N VAL A 157 16.18 -22.41 2.40
CA VAL A 157 17.00 -21.31 2.89
C VAL A 157 16.99 -21.37 4.40
N ASP A 158 18.12 -21.73 4.99
CA ASP A 158 18.45 -21.29 6.33
C ASP A 158 18.46 -19.77 6.30
N SER A 159 17.31 -19.18 6.63
CA SER A 159 17.07 -17.74 6.83
C SER A 159 17.96 -16.81 5.98
N ASP A 160 17.58 -16.59 4.72
CA ASP A 160 18.16 -15.48 3.95
C ASP A 160 17.73 -14.15 4.62
N PRO A 161 18.70 -13.33 5.06
CA PRO A 161 18.43 -12.08 5.78
C PRO A 161 17.53 -11.10 5.01
N ILE A 162 17.42 -11.20 3.69
CA ILE A 162 16.59 -10.29 2.88
C ILE A 162 15.10 -10.61 3.00
N THR A 163 14.72 -11.88 3.01
CA THR A 163 13.33 -12.31 3.22
C THR A 163 12.89 -12.05 4.67
N ALA A 164 13.76 -12.29 5.63
CA ALA A 164 13.52 -11.94 7.03
C ALA A 164 13.38 -10.43 7.23
N LEU A 165 14.22 -9.62 6.56
CA LEU A 165 14.12 -8.15 6.60
C LEU A 165 12.81 -7.64 5.99
N LYS A 166 12.33 -8.22 4.90
CA LYS A 166 11.07 -7.78 4.26
C LYS A 166 9.83 -8.19 5.06
N ALA A 167 9.84 -9.38 5.65
CA ALA A 167 8.81 -9.80 6.60
C ALA A 167 8.81 -8.91 7.86
N GLN A 168 10.00 -8.53 8.34
CA GLN A 168 10.16 -7.61 9.46
C GLN A 168 9.71 -6.19 9.09
N GLU A 169 10.00 -5.71 7.87
CA GLU A 169 9.52 -4.41 7.37
C GLU A 169 7.99 -4.35 7.30
N LEU A 170 7.34 -5.43 6.83
CA LEU A 170 5.87 -5.53 6.82
C LEU A 170 5.27 -5.58 8.24
N GLN A 171 5.94 -6.29 9.16
CA GLN A 171 5.52 -6.28 10.57
C GLN A 171 5.68 -4.90 11.20
N ILE A 172 6.78 -4.20 10.92
CA ILE A 172 7.01 -2.83 11.40
C ILE A 172 5.93 -1.89 10.85
N ARG A 173 5.62 -1.95 9.55
CA ARG A 173 4.53 -1.13 8.96
C ARG A 173 3.16 -1.43 9.55
N ALA A 174 2.86 -2.70 9.81
CA ALA A 174 1.61 -3.09 10.46
C ALA A 174 1.54 -2.54 11.89
N GLN A 175 2.67 -2.55 12.61
CA GLN A 175 2.79 -1.99 13.95
C GLN A 175 2.67 -0.46 13.94
N GLU A 176 3.38 0.23 13.04
CA GLU A 176 3.30 1.68 12.87
C GLU A 176 1.86 2.14 12.56
N ASN A 177 1.14 1.41 11.71
CA ASN A 177 -0.28 1.69 11.43
C ASN A 177 -1.18 1.47 12.66
N GLN A 178 -0.86 0.52 13.54
CA GLN A 178 -1.58 0.34 14.81
C GLN A 178 -1.25 1.45 15.81
N ASP A 179 0.01 1.82 15.92
CA ASP A 179 0.48 2.90 16.80
C ASP A 179 -0.10 4.26 16.36
N ASP A 180 -0.17 4.53 15.05
CA ASP A 180 -0.80 5.74 14.50
C ASP A 180 -2.30 5.81 14.81
N LYS A 181 -3.01 4.66 14.79
CA LYS A 181 -4.42 4.59 15.20
C LYS A 181 -4.58 4.91 16.69
N GLU A 182 -3.76 4.30 17.54
CA GLU A 182 -3.81 4.54 18.98
C GLU A 182 -3.49 6.00 19.32
N ILE A 183 -2.54 6.60 18.58
CA ILE A 183 -2.21 8.03 18.70
C ILE A 183 -3.39 8.90 18.23
N ALA A 184 -4.06 8.54 17.12
CA ALA A 184 -5.22 9.27 16.63
C ALA A 184 -6.39 9.20 17.60
N GLU A 185 -6.69 8.03 18.16
CA GLU A 185 -7.73 7.84 19.16
C GLU A 185 -7.44 8.66 20.44
N LYS A 186 -6.21 8.62 20.94
CA LYS A 186 -5.80 9.43 22.09
C LYS A 186 -5.88 10.94 21.82
N ARG A 187 -5.61 11.40 20.59
CA ARG A 187 -5.78 12.81 20.22
C ARG A 187 -7.24 13.23 20.25
N ILE A 188 -8.13 12.39 19.73
CA ILE A 188 -9.58 12.64 19.77
C ILE A 188 -10.05 12.74 21.22
N GLU A 189 -9.65 11.81 22.07
CA GLU A 189 -9.98 11.83 23.51
C GLU A 189 -9.50 13.09 24.22
N ILE A 190 -8.26 13.53 23.97
CA ILE A 190 -7.71 14.78 24.51
C ILE A 190 -8.46 16.01 23.98
N ASP A 191 -8.86 16.03 22.73
CA ASP A 191 -9.60 17.15 22.17
C ASP A 191 -11.04 17.20 22.71
N GLU A 192 -11.69 16.07 22.92
CA GLU A 192 -12.99 15.98 23.60
C GLU A 192 -12.91 16.47 25.05
N GLU A 193 -11.88 16.08 25.81
CA GLU A 193 -11.66 16.59 27.17
C GLU A 193 -11.43 18.11 27.18
N LYS A 194 -10.68 18.66 26.22
CA LYS A 194 -10.49 20.12 26.09
C LYS A 194 -11.79 20.85 25.80
N ILE A 195 -12.60 20.32 24.88
CA ILE A 195 -13.91 20.89 24.53
C ILE A 195 -14.80 20.92 25.78
N LYS A 196 -14.90 19.80 26.48
CA LYS A 196 -15.68 19.70 27.72
C LYS A 196 -15.20 20.67 28.80
N SER A 197 -13.87 20.80 28.98
CA SER A 197 -13.29 21.76 29.92
C SER A 197 -13.60 23.21 29.54
N GLN A 198 -13.61 23.56 28.24
CA GLN A 198 -13.97 24.90 27.76
C GLN A 198 -15.47 25.18 27.96
N GLU A 199 -16.34 24.20 27.76
CA GLU A 199 -17.77 24.30 28.03
C GLU A 199 -18.05 24.53 29.51
N ASP A 200 -17.38 23.79 30.41
CA ASP A 200 -17.51 23.96 31.87
C ASP A 200 -17.05 25.36 32.31
N ILE A 201 -15.92 25.86 31.76
CA ILE A 201 -15.44 27.21 32.03
C ILE A 201 -16.43 28.28 31.54
N ALA A 202 -17.01 28.07 30.36
CA ALA A 202 -18.01 28.98 29.80
C ALA A 202 -19.30 29.00 30.67
N ALA A 203 -19.75 27.82 31.08
CA ALA A 203 -20.91 27.69 31.98
C ALA A 203 -20.68 28.40 33.34
N MET A 204 -19.51 28.22 33.97
CA MET A 204 -19.15 28.92 35.17
C MET A 204 -19.11 30.44 35.01
N LYS A 205 -18.61 30.96 33.89
CA LYS A 205 -18.63 32.41 33.61
C LYS A 205 -20.03 32.94 33.47
N ILE A 206 -20.93 32.25 32.76
CA ILE A 206 -22.33 32.64 32.63
C ILE A 206 -23.04 32.65 33.97
N GLN A 207 -22.76 31.68 34.83
CA GLN A 207 -23.34 31.62 36.18
C GLN A 207 -22.83 32.75 37.05
N ALA A 208 -21.52 33.05 37.07
CA ALA A 208 -20.95 34.16 37.82
C ALA A 208 -21.49 35.54 37.35
N ASP A 209 -21.75 35.74 36.07
CA ASP A 209 -22.33 36.97 35.54
C ASP A 209 -23.81 37.10 35.89
N ARG A 210 -24.58 36.01 35.97
CA ARG A 210 -25.96 36.00 36.46
C ARG A 210 -26.03 36.37 37.94
N GLU A 211 -25.14 35.83 38.76
CA GLU A 211 -25.07 36.16 40.22
C GLU A 211 -24.69 37.62 40.44
N ARG A 212 -23.80 38.21 39.65
CA ARG A 212 -23.45 39.65 39.75
C ARG A 212 -24.63 40.55 39.36
N ASN A 213 -25.43 40.17 38.35
CA ASN A 213 -26.55 40.95 37.88
C ASN A 213 -27.84 40.76 38.70
N SER A 214 -27.92 39.77 39.60
CA SER A 214 -29.06 39.54 40.48
C SER A 214 -28.87 40.12 41.87
N GLY A 215 -27.71 40.68 42.23
CA GLY A 215 -27.37 41.24 43.54
C GLY A 215 -27.32 42.78 43.60
N GLY A 216 -27.92 43.51 42.60
CA GLY A 216 -27.99 44.96 42.58
C GLY A 216 -29.40 45.51 42.81
#